data_bfb5b9039a86ba66a22e26a45811f1ca
#
_entry.id   bfb5b9039a86ba66a22e26a45811f1ca
#
_cell.length_a   1.000
_cell.length_b   1.000
_cell.length_c   1.000
_cell.angle_alpha   90.00
_cell.angle_beta   90.00
_cell.angle_gamma   90.00
#
_symmetry.space_group_name_H-M   'P 1'
#
loop_
_entity.id
_entity.type
_entity.pdbx_description
1 polymer ?
#
loop_
_entity_poly.entity_id
_entity_poly.type
_entity_poly.pdbx_seq_one_letter_code
_entity_poly.pdbx_strand_id
1 'polypeptide(L)'
;MEKQWWHGKIAYQIYPKSFFDTNGDGIGDLPGIIEKLDYLKDLGVDIVWLSPVYRSPLADQGYDISDYYDIDPRFGTMDDIDRLLAEAKKRDMYIVMDLVVNHCSDEHEWFKKACADPEGKYGQYFYLRKLRKAAELKTGTNSEAAGEVSESEKDGAAGDVKESEKDGAAGESFGTALTAAVENRTADGGEAFAVCSPDGYVLPCNWRSYFGGPVWEKLPGHEDWFYLHVFHKKQPDLNWENPGVREEIYTMINWWLDRGLAGFRIDAIINIKKALPFHNYAPDRADGLCTIGRMLQEASGVGEFLGEMRDRTFKPHQAFTVGEVFNEKAEELPAFIGDNGYFSSMFDFSETVWGNSHAGWHKNKSIMPDDYRQCLFDTQKKVSDIGFISNIIENHDEPRGVSRYIPPQDMQSMDEQMRVTAKKALATVYFFVKGLPWIYQGQEIGMENYPLQSIDEVDDIASLDAWNVMLRQGVSEEDALRAIERNGRDNARTPFQWSAAANAGFTAGSPWLQVNPNYTKINLEQQAADPSSVFCYYKKLIALRKNPQYCQTLIYGSFDPYLEDRSRVISYLRRSSGQTILVLSNYGKETRILPLPAPVKKILLDNCEGNDLSVTNSTVTLSGYRTLVLEL
;
A
#
# COMPACT_ATOMS: atom_id res chain seq x y z
N MET A 1 6.88 2.61 -27.26
CA MET A 1 7.14 3.27 -25.96
C MET A 1 8.36 4.16 -26.07
N GLU A 2 8.20 5.45 -25.81
CA GLU A 2 9.29 6.44 -25.80
C GLU A 2 10.15 6.30 -24.55
N LYS A 3 11.49 6.49 -24.68
CA LYS A 3 12.40 6.38 -23.55
C LYS A 3 12.23 7.58 -22.62
N GLN A 4 11.94 7.31 -21.36
CA GLN A 4 11.83 8.32 -20.31
C GLN A 4 13.08 8.33 -19.42
N TRP A 5 13.38 9.47 -18.79
CA TRP A 5 14.57 9.66 -17.97
C TRP A 5 14.65 8.69 -16.77
N TRP A 6 13.52 8.24 -16.27
CA TRP A 6 13.41 7.38 -15.08
C TRP A 6 13.47 5.88 -15.38
N HIS A 7 13.33 5.41 -16.64
CA HIS A 7 13.22 3.99 -16.99
C HIS A 7 14.39 3.11 -16.48
N GLY A 8 15.61 3.65 -16.50
CA GLY A 8 16.81 2.92 -16.05
C GLY A 8 17.19 3.17 -14.60
N LYS A 9 16.39 3.92 -13.88
CA LYS A 9 16.67 4.31 -12.50
C LYS A 9 16.33 3.20 -11.51
N ILE A 10 16.83 3.37 -10.28
CA ILE A 10 16.51 2.54 -9.10
C ILE A 10 15.82 3.45 -8.10
N ALA A 11 14.65 3.04 -7.64
CA ALA A 11 13.89 3.79 -6.66
C ALA A 11 14.02 3.18 -5.26
N TYR A 12 13.95 4.03 -4.24
CA TYR A 12 14.06 3.65 -2.84
C TYR A 12 13.00 4.41 -2.03
N GLN A 13 12.25 3.71 -1.20
CA GLN A 13 11.29 4.33 -0.29
C GLN A 13 11.91 4.51 1.09
N ILE A 14 11.81 5.72 1.62
CA ILE A 14 12.11 6.06 3.02
C ILE A 14 10.77 6.27 3.76
N TYR A 15 10.64 5.60 4.89
CA TYR A 15 9.65 5.92 5.93
C TYR A 15 10.36 6.80 6.97
N PRO A 16 10.23 8.14 6.89
CA PRO A 16 11.11 9.07 7.62
C PRO A 16 11.15 8.82 9.11
N LYS A 17 10.01 8.56 9.72
CA LYS A 17 9.83 8.33 11.16
C LYS A 17 10.75 7.22 11.73
N SER A 18 11.18 6.26 10.87
CA SER A 18 11.99 5.09 11.26
C SER A 18 13.33 4.98 10.53
N PHE A 19 13.77 6.02 9.83
CA PHE A 19 14.99 5.92 9.03
C PHE A 19 16.24 6.25 9.84
N PHE A 20 16.39 7.50 10.31
CA PHE A 20 17.50 7.92 11.17
C PHE A 20 17.13 9.18 11.95
N ASP A 21 17.32 9.15 13.26
CA ASP A 21 17.03 10.23 14.20
C ASP A 21 18.32 10.94 14.58
N THR A 22 18.40 12.26 14.32
CA THR A 22 19.58 13.07 14.63
C THR A 22 19.46 13.86 15.92
N ASN A 23 18.25 14.12 16.41
CA ASN A 23 18.00 14.96 17.57
C ASN A 23 17.80 14.17 18.88
N GLY A 24 17.60 12.85 18.78
CA GLY A 24 17.46 11.93 19.92
C GLY A 24 16.06 11.91 20.54
N ASP A 25 15.03 12.33 19.80
CA ASP A 25 13.64 12.29 20.28
C ASP A 25 12.94 10.94 19.99
N GLY A 26 13.60 10.03 19.29
CA GLY A 26 13.11 8.71 18.95
C GLY A 26 12.38 8.65 17.62
N ILE A 27 12.31 9.74 16.88
CA ILE A 27 11.65 9.88 15.58
C ILE A 27 12.70 10.27 14.54
N GLY A 28 12.76 9.54 13.43
CA GLY A 28 13.65 9.89 12.32
C GLY A 28 13.25 11.20 11.66
N ASP A 29 14.24 11.93 11.13
CA ASP A 29 14.07 13.29 10.66
C ASP A 29 14.73 13.57 9.30
N LEU A 30 14.42 14.72 8.67
CA LEU A 30 15.00 15.14 7.40
C LEU A 30 16.51 15.35 7.47
N PRO A 31 17.09 15.95 8.55
CA PRO A 31 18.53 15.98 8.73
C PRO A 31 19.17 14.59 8.69
N GLY A 32 18.54 13.58 9.29
CA GLY A 32 18.98 12.20 9.25
C GLY A 32 18.96 11.60 7.86
N ILE A 33 17.94 11.91 7.06
CA ILE A 33 17.90 11.50 5.66
C ILE A 33 19.05 12.14 4.88
N ILE A 34 19.34 13.43 5.10
CA ILE A 34 20.45 14.14 4.46
C ILE A 34 21.80 13.47 4.79
N GLU A 35 22.03 13.09 6.05
CA GLU A 35 23.25 12.39 6.46
C GLU A 35 23.43 11.03 5.78
N LYS A 36 22.34 10.39 5.37
CA LYS A 36 22.36 9.06 4.73
C LYS A 36 22.30 9.11 3.19
N LEU A 37 22.30 10.28 2.57
CA LEU A 37 22.28 10.38 1.09
C LEU A 37 23.50 9.72 0.43
N ASP A 38 24.68 9.80 1.04
CA ASP A 38 25.87 9.16 0.50
C ASP A 38 25.78 7.63 0.57
N TYR A 39 25.16 7.08 1.61
CA TYR A 39 24.82 5.66 1.70
C TYR A 39 23.88 5.24 0.56
N LEU A 40 22.80 5.98 0.33
CA LEU A 40 21.85 5.67 -0.76
C LEU A 40 22.52 5.77 -2.13
N LYS A 41 23.39 6.76 -2.32
CA LYS A 41 24.17 6.90 -3.56
C LYS A 41 25.15 5.75 -3.75
N ASP A 42 25.84 5.30 -2.70
CA ASP A 42 26.75 4.15 -2.74
C ASP A 42 26.02 2.83 -3.00
N LEU A 43 24.80 2.67 -2.49
CA LEU A 43 23.91 1.55 -2.85
C LEU A 43 23.56 1.58 -4.34
N GLY A 44 23.48 2.77 -4.94
CA GLY A 44 23.17 2.99 -6.36
C GLY A 44 21.74 3.46 -6.60
N VAL A 45 21.07 4.02 -5.59
CA VAL A 45 19.74 4.62 -5.67
C VAL A 45 19.77 5.90 -6.50
N ASP A 46 18.71 6.13 -7.27
CA ASP A 46 18.53 7.33 -8.09
C ASP A 46 17.31 8.16 -7.68
N ILE A 47 16.20 7.50 -7.33
CA ILE A 47 14.96 8.15 -6.93
C ILE A 47 14.66 7.77 -5.47
N VAL A 48 14.39 8.77 -4.63
CA VAL A 48 14.00 8.57 -3.23
C VAL A 48 12.58 9.05 -3.05
N TRP A 49 11.69 8.15 -2.65
CA TRP A 49 10.34 8.47 -2.21
C TRP A 49 10.32 8.63 -0.70
N LEU A 50 9.85 9.79 -0.25
CA LEU A 50 9.57 10.07 1.16
C LEU A 50 8.09 9.80 1.44
N SER A 51 7.79 8.90 2.37
CA SER A 51 6.45 8.84 2.97
C SER A 51 6.15 10.19 3.66
N PRO A 52 4.87 10.53 3.94
CA PRO A 52 4.47 11.89 4.26
C PRO A 52 5.28 12.53 5.40
N VAL A 53 5.74 13.75 5.16
CA VAL A 53 6.45 14.62 6.13
C VAL A 53 5.74 15.96 6.33
N TYR A 54 4.58 16.15 5.71
CA TYR A 54 3.75 17.34 5.87
C TYR A 54 3.24 17.46 7.31
N ARG A 55 2.77 18.66 7.69
CA ARG A 55 2.06 18.81 8.98
C ARG A 55 0.89 17.85 9.07
N SER A 56 0.85 17.11 10.17
CA SER A 56 -0.15 16.08 10.41
C SER A 56 -0.32 15.84 11.92
N PRO A 57 -1.51 15.59 12.44
CA PRO A 57 -1.68 15.05 13.78
C PRO A 57 -1.20 13.59 13.93
N LEU A 58 -0.80 12.93 12.84
CA LEU A 58 -0.34 11.54 12.75
C LEU A 58 -1.40 10.51 13.21
N ALA A 59 -2.67 10.78 12.99
CA ALA A 59 -3.72 9.80 13.28
C ALA A 59 -3.61 8.56 12.37
N ASP A 60 -3.11 8.73 11.14
CA ASP A 60 -2.72 7.67 10.22
C ASP A 60 -1.28 7.89 9.72
N GLN A 61 -0.37 8.09 10.67
CA GLN A 61 1.09 8.14 10.45
C GLN A 61 1.54 9.14 9.36
N GLY A 62 0.81 10.24 9.17
CA GLY A 62 1.13 11.30 8.22
C GLY A 62 0.22 11.34 7.00
N TYR A 63 -0.61 10.32 6.78
CA TYR A 63 -1.62 10.31 5.71
C TYR A 63 -2.88 11.13 6.04
N ASP A 64 -2.92 11.78 7.18
CA ASP A 64 -3.91 12.76 7.63
C ASP A 64 -3.28 14.17 7.63
N ILE A 65 -3.16 14.78 6.44
CA ILE A 65 -2.42 16.04 6.24
C ILE A 65 -3.27 17.23 6.72
N SER A 66 -2.71 18.03 7.64
CA SER A 66 -3.35 19.25 8.17
C SER A 66 -2.86 20.55 7.49
N ASP A 67 -1.69 20.51 6.84
CA ASP A 67 -1.16 21.59 6.00
C ASP A 67 -0.26 21.03 4.92
N TYR A 68 -0.61 21.27 3.65
CA TYR A 68 0.15 20.77 2.49
C TYR A 68 1.39 21.62 2.15
N TYR A 69 1.55 22.80 2.76
CA TYR A 69 2.61 23.75 2.42
C TYR A 69 3.71 23.84 3.48
N ASP A 70 3.62 23.04 4.55
CA ASP A 70 4.59 23.06 5.64
C ASP A 70 5.00 21.65 6.06
N ILE A 71 6.20 21.53 6.64
CA ILE A 71 6.77 20.29 7.16
C ILE A 71 6.39 20.16 8.64
N ASP A 72 6.06 18.95 9.04
CA ASP A 72 5.80 18.66 10.46
C ASP A 72 7.07 18.84 11.29
N PRO A 73 7.02 19.59 12.40
CA PRO A 73 8.20 19.88 13.22
C PRO A 73 8.94 18.66 13.77
N ARG A 74 8.26 17.51 13.86
CA ARG A 74 8.89 16.24 14.25
C ARG A 74 9.90 15.74 13.21
N PHE A 75 9.67 16.06 11.93
CA PHE A 75 10.57 15.67 10.83
C PHE A 75 11.57 16.76 10.46
N GLY A 76 11.38 18.01 10.87
CA GLY A 76 12.24 19.14 10.55
C GLY A 76 11.48 20.38 10.10
N THR A 77 12.07 21.13 9.21
CA THR A 77 11.58 22.44 8.75
C THR A 77 11.53 22.51 7.22
N MET A 78 10.92 23.59 6.70
CA MET A 78 10.96 23.90 5.27
C MET A 78 12.41 24.12 4.77
N ASP A 79 13.30 24.67 5.59
CA ASP A 79 14.72 24.81 5.25
C ASP A 79 15.42 23.45 5.14
N ASP A 80 15.00 22.45 5.93
CA ASP A 80 15.54 21.11 5.85
C ASP A 80 15.11 20.38 4.58
N ILE A 81 13.86 20.53 4.13
CA ILE A 81 13.43 19.94 2.84
C ILE A 81 14.16 20.61 1.67
N ASP A 82 14.36 21.95 1.69
CA ASP A 82 15.14 22.64 0.66
C ASP A 82 16.59 22.15 0.62
N ARG A 83 17.19 21.97 1.80
CA ARG A 83 18.54 21.40 1.93
C ARG A 83 18.59 19.98 1.40
N LEU A 84 17.59 19.14 1.70
CA LEU A 84 17.50 17.78 1.18
C LEU A 84 17.43 17.76 -0.35
N LEU A 85 16.56 18.58 -0.95
CA LEU A 85 16.46 18.70 -2.42
C LEU A 85 17.79 19.13 -3.05
N ALA A 86 18.45 20.14 -2.45
CA ALA A 86 19.75 20.63 -2.93
C ALA A 86 20.87 19.56 -2.81
N GLU A 87 20.93 18.84 -1.68
CA GLU A 87 21.94 17.79 -1.44
C GLU A 87 21.70 16.55 -2.30
N ALA A 88 20.45 16.16 -2.53
CA ALA A 88 20.10 15.08 -3.45
C ALA A 88 20.49 15.44 -4.90
N LYS A 89 20.20 16.67 -5.33
CA LYS A 89 20.58 17.15 -6.67
C LYS A 89 22.10 17.13 -6.91
N LYS A 90 22.93 17.48 -5.91
CA LYS A 90 24.40 17.40 -6.02
C LYS A 90 24.89 15.96 -6.27
N ARG A 91 24.10 14.96 -5.84
CA ARG A 91 24.39 13.54 -6.00
C ARG A 91 23.71 12.90 -7.21
N ASP A 92 23.07 13.70 -8.08
CA ASP A 92 22.24 13.21 -9.19
C ASP A 92 21.18 12.23 -8.70
N MET A 93 20.48 12.61 -7.63
CA MET A 93 19.36 11.89 -7.02
C MET A 93 18.11 12.76 -7.08
N TYR A 94 16.97 12.11 -7.21
CA TYR A 94 15.65 12.72 -7.38
C TYR A 94 14.78 12.43 -6.17
N ILE A 95 14.19 13.45 -5.59
CA ILE A 95 13.26 13.30 -4.46
C ILE A 95 11.83 13.34 -4.98
N VAL A 96 11.02 12.38 -4.57
CA VAL A 96 9.56 12.38 -4.76
C VAL A 96 8.89 12.29 -3.40
N MET A 97 7.74 12.93 -3.24
CA MET A 97 6.96 12.92 -1.99
C MET A 97 5.63 12.21 -2.20
N ASP A 98 4.95 11.93 -1.11
CA ASP A 98 3.57 11.42 -1.16
C ASP A 98 2.59 12.55 -1.53
N LEU A 99 1.63 12.25 -2.38
CA LEU A 99 0.51 13.12 -2.73
C LEU A 99 -0.78 12.49 -2.22
N VAL A 100 -1.23 12.93 -1.06
CA VAL A 100 -2.45 12.45 -0.39
C VAL A 100 -3.57 13.45 -0.65
N VAL A 101 -4.46 13.15 -1.59
CA VAL A 101 -5.45 14.11 -2.08
C VAL A 101 -6.87 13.54 -2.18
N ASN A 102 -7.08 12.29 -1.76
CA ASN A 102 -8.44 11.77 -1.59
C ASN A 102 -9.13 12.44 -0.39
N HIS A 103 -8.38 12.72 0.66
CA HIS A 103 -8.83 13.28 1.93
C HIS A 103 -7.77 14.24 2.49
N CYS A 104 -8.12 14.97 3.54
CA CYS A 104 -7.17 15.69 4.38
C CYS A 104 -7.44 15.34 5.85
N SER A 105 -6.67 15.92 6.78
CA SER A 105 -6.95 15.79 8.22
C SER A 105 -8.24 16.52 8.63
N ASP A 106 -8.92 16.01 9.66
CA ASP A 106 -9.97 16.75 10.37
C ASP A 106 -9.44 18.05 11.05
N GLU A 107 -8.11 18.17 11.19
CA GLU A 107 -7.42 19.36 11.66
C GLU A 107 -7.00 20.31 10.53
N HIS A 108 -7.26 20.01 9.27
CA HIS A 108 -6.99 20.90 8.15
C HIS A 108 -7.92 22.13 8.20
N GLU A 109 -7.38 23.31 7.86
CA GLU A 109 -8.13 24.57 7.89
C GLU A 109 -9.40 24.54 7.03
N TRP A 110 -9.41 23.81 5.93
CA TRP A 110 -10.61 23.65 5.10
C TRP A 110 -11.73 22.93 5.87
N PHE A 111 -11.40 21.84 6.59
CA PHE A 111 -12.40 21.09 7.33
C PHE A 111 -12.89 21.85 8.57
N LYS A 112 -12.01 22.55 9.30
CA LYS A 112 -12.41 23.44 10.41
C LYS A 112 -13.39 24.52 9.95
N LYS A 113 -13.14 25.13 8.78
CA LYS A 113 -14.06 26.11 8.18
C LYS A 113 -15.36 25.48 7.69
N ALA A 114 -15.32 24.23 7.17
CA ALA A 114 -16.51 23.47 6.80
C ALA A 114 -17.37 23.13 8.04
N CYS A 115 -16.76 22.80 9.17
CA CYS A 115 -17.46 22.61 10.44
C CYS A 115 -18.11 23.91 10.94
N ALA A 116 -17.45 25.07 10.74
CA ALA A 116 -18.01 26.35 11.16
C ALA A 116 -19.19 26.81 10.28
N ASP A 117 -19.17 26.48 8.99
CA ASP A 117 -20.22 26.83 8.00
C ASP A 117 -20.34 25.70 6.95
N PRO A 118 -21.18 24.68 7.24
CA PRO A 118 -21.38 23.54 6.34
C PRO A 118 -21.99 23.89 4.97
N GLU A 119 -22.71 25.00 4.88
CA GLU A 119 -23.35 25.46 3.64
C GLU A 119 -22.45 26.43 2.86
N GLY A 120 -21.36 26.91 3.46
CA GLY A 120 -20.42 27.86 2.86
C GLY A 120 -19.46 27.24 1.86
N LYS A 121 -18.49 28.06 1.41
CA LYS A 121 -17.45 27.66 0.41
C LYS A 121 -16.76 26.36 0.80
N TYR A 122 -16.28 26.27 2.04
CA TYR A 122 -15.49 25.12 2.49
C TYR A 122 -16.33 23.90 2.83
N GLY A 123 -17.63 24.06 3.18
CA GLY A 123 -18.56 22.95 3.27
C GLY A 123 -18.73 22.19 1.94
N GLN A 124 -18.61 22.90 0.81
CA GLN A 124 -18.66 22.30 -0.52
C GLN A 124 -17.36 21.57 -0.91
N TYR A 125 -16.27 21.75 -0.16
CA TYR A 125 -14.99 21.05 -0.38
C TYR A 125 -15.02 19.61 0.09
N PHE A 126 -16.04 19.23 0.86
CA PHE A 126 -16.25 17.90 1.40
C PHE A 126 -17.61 17.34 0.98
N TYR A 127 -17.80 16.04 1.09
CA TYR A 127 -19.10 15.42 0.94
C TYR A 127 -19.87 15.54 2.25
N LEU A 128 -20.59 16.65 2.45
CA LEU A 128 -21.43 16.90 3.63
C LEU A 128 -22.90 16.61 3.31
N ARG A 129 -23.63 16.06 4.26
CA ARG A 129 -25.08 15.81 4.14
C ARG A 129 -25.79 16.11 5.45
N LYS A 130 -26.91 16.81 5.35
CA LYS A 130 -27.88 16.97 6.44
C LYS A 130 -28.81 15.77 6.42
N LEU A 131 -28.87 15.01 7.52
CA LEU A 131 -29.62 13.76 7.59
C LEU A 131 -30.84 13.88 8.47
N ARG A 132 -31.80 12.95 8.34
CA ARG A 132 -33.01 12.83 9.14
C ARG A 132 -33.00 11.55 9.97
N LYS A 133 -33.64 11.57 11.12
CA LYS A 133 -33.81 10.36 11.93
C LYS A 133 -34.84 9.42 11.31
N ALA A 134 -34.63 8.13 11.41
CA ALA A 134 -35.53 7.10 10.90
C ALA A 134 -36.94 7.23 11.51
N ALA A 135 -37.07 7.68 12.77
CA ALA A 135 -38.35 7.95 13.43
C ALA A 135 -39.16 9.06 12.74
N GLU A 136 -38.50 10.10 12.21
CA GLU A 136 -39.15 11.23 11.53
C GLU A 136 -39.66 10.84 10.14
N LEU A 137 -39.00 9.89 9.47
CA LEU A 137 -39.43 9.38 8.16
C LEU A 137 -40.69 8.52 8.24
N LYS A 138 -40.94 7.86 9.40
CA LYS A 138 -42.17 7.07 9.65
C LYS A 138 -43.40 7.93 9.92
N THR A 139 -43.23 9.16 10.41
CA THR A 139 -44.33 10.08 10.73
C THR A 139 -44.77 10.94 9.56
N GLY A 140 -43.93 11.11 8.52
CA GLY A 140 -44.23 11.94 7.34
C GLY A 140 -45.13 11.28 6.28
N THR A 141 -45.45 9.97 6.41
CA THR A 141 -46.32 9.26 5.44
C THR A 141 -47.81 9.33 5.75
N ASN A 142 -48.24 10.07 6.78
CA ASN A 142 -49.67 10.15 7.20
C ASN A 142 -50.37 11.49 6.90
N SER A 143 -49.83 12.34 6.00
CA SER A 143 -50.51 13.63 5.77
C SER A 143 -50.64 14.09 4.30
N GLU A 144 -50.61 13.20 3.29
CA GLU A 144 -51.11 13.55 1.94
C GLU A 144 -51.33 12.29 1.12
N ALA A 145 -52.49 11.62 1.29
CA ALA A 145 -53.23 10.87 0.25
C ALA A 145 -54.47 10.21 0.89
N ALA A 146 -55.51 11.00 1.15
CA ALA A 146 -56.87 10.49 1.27
C ALA A 146 -57.53 10.60 -0.13
N GLY A 147 -57.45 9.53 -0.91
CA GLY A 147 -58.16 9.37 -2.16
C GLY A 147 -58.49 7.89 -2.31
N GLU A 148 -59.75 7.59 -2.13
CA GLU A 148 -60.41 6.29 -2.19
C GLU A 148 -59.88 5.29 -3.20
N VAL A 149 -59.69 4.01 -2.79
CA VAL A 149 -60.20 2.82 -3.49
C VAL A 149 -60.26 1.62 -2.53
N SER A 150 -61.43 1.02 -2.56
CA SER A 150 -62.04 -0.16 -1.97
C SER A 150 -61.20 -1.36 -1.53
N GLU A 151 -61.76 -1.98 -0.47
CA GLU A 151 -61.52 -3.27 0.16
C GLU A 151 -61.41 -4.49 -0.78
N SER A 152 -60.51 -5.41 -0.46
CA SER A 152 -60.81 -6.86 -0.45
C SER A 152 -59.83 -7.63 0.46
N GLU A 153 -60.44 -8.33 1.36
CA GLU A 153 -60.01 -9.39 2.27
C GLU A 153 -58.97 -10.43 1.72
N LYS A 154 -58.12 -11.07 2.50
CA LYS A 154 -58.22 -11.99 3.66
C LYS A 154 -56.87 -12.69 3.99
N ASP A 155 -56.76 -12.89 5.30
CA ASP A 155 -56.22 -14.07 6.02
C ASP A 155 -54.72 -14.49 5.93
N GLY A 156 -54.03 -14.40 7.07
CA GLY A 156 -53.73 -15.59 7.86
C GLY A 156 -52.31 -15.77 8.40
N ALA A 157 -52.24 -15.90 9.70
CA ALA A 157 -51.34 -16.66 10.53
C ALA A 157 -50.16 -15.97 11.25
N ALA A 158 -50.35 -15.90 12.54
CA ALA A 158 -49.39 -15.59 13.59
C ALA A 158 -48.42 -16.74 13.88
N GLY A 159 -47.21 -16.43 14.28
CA GLY A 159 -46.28 -17.36 14.87
C GLY A 159 -45.39 -16.69 15.91
N ASP A 160 -45.71 -16.94 17.17
CA ASP A 160 -44.96 -16.50 18.35
C ASP A 160 -43.57 -17.11 18.41
N VAL A 161 -42.54 -16.28 18.77
CA VAL A 161 -41.28 -16.77 19.39
C VAL A 161 -40.91 -15.86 20.55
N LYS A 162 -40.70 -16.49 21.69
CA LYS A 162 -40.49 -15.99 23.04
C LYS A 162 -39.17 -15.27 23.23
N GLU A 163 -39.20 -14.23 24.04
CA GLU A 163 -38.08 -13.60 24.75
C GLU A 163 -37.38 -14.56 25.72
N SER A 164 -36.07 -14.43 25.85
CA SER A 164 -35.33 -14.83 27.04
C SER A 164 -34.29 -13.78 27.38
N GLU A 165 -34.51 -13.08 28.45
CA GLU A 165 -33.55 -12.21 29.13
C GLU A 165 -32.39 -12.99 29.74
N LYS A 166 -31.21 -12.42 29.74
CA LYS A 166 -30.22 -12.55 30.84
C LYS A 166 -29.25 -11.38 30.88
N ASP A 167 -29.19 -10.80 32.07
CA ASP A 167 -28.34 -9.71 32.52
C ASP A 167 -26.83 -10.02 32.57
N GLY A 168 -26.02 -8.94 32.46
CA GLY A 168 -24.78 -8.88 33.18
C GLY A 168 -23.62 -8.07 32.56
N ALA A 169 -23.39 -6.91 33.19
CA ALA A 169 -22.13 -6.21 33.40
C ALA A 169 -21.55 -5.31 32.28
N ALA A 170 -21.35 -4.06 32.73
CA ALA A 170 -20.86 -2.89 32.00
C ALA A 170 -19.36 -2.98 31.64
N GLY A 171 -19.07 -2.64 30.41
CA GLY A 171 -17.80 -2.17 29.89
C GLY A 171 -18.14 -1.24 28.74
N GLU A 172 -17.58 -0.06 28.70
CA GLU A 172 -17.89 0.93 27.68
C GLU A 172 -17.64 0.38 26.29
N SER A 173 -18.70 -0.07 25.64
CA SER A 173 -18.68 -0.66 24.32
C SER A 173 -18.86 0.45 23.28
N PHE A 174 -17.94 0.54 22.35
CA PHE A 174 -18.23 1.12 21.04
C PHE A 174 -19.42 0.38 20.45
N GLY A 175 -20.53 1.11 20.33
CA GLY A 175 -21.85 0.56 20.11
C GLY A 175 -21.94 -0.31 18.87
N THR A 176 -22.51 -1.46 19.07
CA THR A 176 -23.18 -2.26 18.04
C THR A 176 -24.09 -1.37 17.22
N ALA A 177 -23.79 -1.20 15.92
CA ALA A 177 -24.73 -0.59 14.99
C ALA A 177 -25.98 -1.46 14.95
N LEU A 178 -27.05 -0.98 15.56
CA LEU A 178 -28.36 -1.63 15.49
C LEU A 178 -28.85 -1.49 14.05
N THR A 179 -28.83 -2.56 13.29
CA THR A 179 -29.52 -2.67 12.01
C THR A 179 -31.02 -2.70 12.28
N ALA A 180 -31.64 -1.51 12.37
CA ALA A 180 -33.05 -1.40 12.17
C ALA A 180 -33.30 -1.42 10.66
N ALA A 181 -33.62 -2.58 10.11
CA ALA A 181 -34.09 -2.70 8.74
C ALA A 181 -35.36 -1.84 8.60
N VAL A 182 -35.22 -0.67 8.00
CA VAL A 182 -36.38 0.10 7.53
C VAL A 182 -36.69 -0.46 6.13
N GLU A 183 -37.72 -1.28 6.03
CA GLU A 183 -38.27 -1.73 4.75
C GLU A 183 -38.77 -0.49 3.98
N ASN A 184 -37.97 0.07 3.14
CA ASN A 184 -38.39 0.97 2.09
C ASN A 184 -38.25 0.24 0.75
N ARG A 185 -39.37 -0.11 0.14
CA ARG A 185 -39.38 -0.59 -1.24
C ARG A 185 -39.00 0.57 -2.14
N THR A 186 -37.93 0.38 -2.94
CA THR A 186 -37.63 1.27 -4.05
C THR A 186 -38.70 1.11 -5.14
N ALA A 187 -38.91 2.14 -5.97
CA ALA A 187 -39.89 2.12 -7.07
C ALA A 187 -39.70 0.95 -8.05
N ASP A 188 -38.53 0.29 -8.02
CA ASP A 188 -38.15 -0.85 -8.86
C ASP A 188 -38.20 -2.22 -8.12
N GLY A 189 -38.76 -2.30 -6.92
CA GLY A 189 -39.00 -3.59 -6.21
C GLY A 189 -37.79 -4.23 -5.57
N GLY A 190 -36.63 -3.55 -5.43
CA GLY A 190 -35.43 -4.02 -4.74
C GLY A 190 -35.53 -3.86 -3.22
N GLU A 191 -34.96 -4.79 -2.45
CA GLU A 191 -34.80 -4.64 -0.98
C GLU A 191 -33.88 -3.46 -0.68
N ALA A 192 -34.39 -2.47 0.09
CA ALA A 192 -33.61 -1.31 0.49
C ALA A 192 -32.82 -1.61 1.77
N PHE A 193 -31.50 -1.71 1.67
CA PHE A 193 -30.58 -1.87 2.78
C PHE A 193 -30.26 -0.48 3.39
N ALA A 194 -31.12 0.03 4.29
CA ALA A 194 -30.84 1.27 4.98
C ALA A 194 -30.04 1.01 6.27
N VAL A 195 -28.93 1.73 6.45
CA VAL A 195 -28.11 1.72 7.66
C VAL A 195 -28.32 3.02 8.41
N CYS A 196 -28.41 2.93 9.74
CA CYS A 196 -28.52 4.11 10.59
C CYS A 196 -27.25 4.32 11.41
N SER A 197 -26.95 5.58 11.72
CA SER A 197 -25.97 5.92 12.74
C SER A 197 -26.43 5.45 14.13
N PRO A 198 -25.54 5.37 15.13
CA PRO A 198 -25.92 5.05 16.51
C PRO A 198 -27.05 5.95 17.08
N ASP A 199 -27.09 7.21 16.64
CA ASP A 199 -28.12 8.18 17.04
C ASP A 199 -29.44 8.09 16.22
N GLY A 200 -29.55 7.09 15.32
CA GLY A 200 -30.74 6.80 14.53
C GLY A 200 -30.90 7.65 13.26
N TYR A 201 -29.86 8.34 12.76
CA TYR A 201 -29.91 9.03 11.47
C TYR A 201 -29.72 8.05 10.34
N VAL A 202 -30.52 8.14 9.28
CA VAL A 202 -30.39 7.30 8.07
C VAL A 202 -29.21 7.77 7.26
N LEU A 203 -28.22 6.88 7.07
CA LEU A 203 -27.00 7.19 6.33
C LEU A 203 -27.26 7.18 4.81
N PRO A 204 -26.58 8.03 4.02
CA PRO A 204 -26.77 8.14 2.57
C PRO A 204 -26.40 6.87 1.78
N CYS A 205 -25.53 6.04 2.34
CA CYS A 205 -25.15 4.73 1.80
C CYS A 205 -24.63 3.82 2.90
N ASN A 206 -24.57 2.51 2.60
CA ASN A 206 -24.07 1.47 3.51
C ASN A 206 -22.62 1.05 3.20
N TRP A 207 -21.79 1.95 2.69
CA TRP A 207 -20.41 1.61 2.40
C TRP A 207 -19.59 1.46 3.68
N ARG A 208 -18.65 0.50 3.68
CA ARG A 208 -17.74 0.27 4.80
C ARG A 208 -16.40 0.94 4.52
N SER A 209 -15.90 1.71 5.50
CA SER A 209 -14.57 2.29 5.49
C SER A 209 -13.48 1.23 5.40
N TYR A 210 -12.33 1.56 4.85
CA TYR A 210 -11.15 0.69 4.85
C TYR A 210 -10.70 0.29 6.27
N PHE A 211 -10.89 1.17 7.26
CA PHE A 211 -10.58 0.93 8.67
C PHE A 211 -11.79 0.46 9.50
N GLY A 212 -12.83 -0.04 8.81
CA GLY A 212 -14.03 -0.55 9.46
C GLY A 212 -15.09 0.51 9.77
N GLY A 213 -16.30 0.05 10.09
CA GLY A 213 -17.45 0.92 10.33
C GLY A 213 -18.01 1.59 9.07
N PRO A 214 -19.08 2.39 9.20
CA PRO A 214 -19.68 3.13 8.10
C PRO A 214 -18.77 4.29 7.65
N VAL A 215 -18.89 4.70 6.38
CA VAL A 215 -18.14 5.82 5.81
C VAL A 215 -18.70 7.21 6.15
N TRP A 216 -19.76 7.27 6.94
CA TRP A 216 -20.39 8.53 7.34
C TRP A 216 -20.25 8.75 8.83
N GLU A 217 -19.65 9.87 9.20
CA GLU A 217 -19.45 10.29 10.59
C GLU A 217 -20.11 11.65 10.84
N LYS A 218 -20.55 11.89 12.09
CA LYS A 218 -21.19 13.13 12.49
C LYS A 218 -20.23 14.30 12.42
N LEU A 219 -20.68 15.40 11.78
CA LEU A 219 -19.86 16.61 11.66
C LEU A 219 -19.67 17.27 13.03
N PRO A 220 -18.45 17.56 13.49
CA PRO A 220 -18.20 18.20 14.76
C PRO A 220 -18.99 19.51 14.95
N GLY A 221 -19.66 19.64 16.09
CA GLY A 221 -20.48 20.82 16.41
C GLY A 221 -21.89 20.82 15.82
N HIS A 222 -22.31 19.80 15.09
CA HIS A 222 -23.63 19.71 14.46
C HIS A 222 -24.34 18.42 14.83
N GLU A 223 -25.68 18.49 15.01
CA GLU A 223 -26.46 17.30 15.38
C GLU A 223 -26.84 16.45 14.16
N ASP A 224 -27.18 17.09 13.05
CA ASP A 224 -27.81 16.49 11.88
C ASP A 224 -26.96 16.58 10.59
N TRP A 225 -25.76 17.10 10.68
CA TRP A 225 -24.78 17.09 9.58
C TRP A 225 -23.79 15.95 9.72
N PHE A 226 -23.46 15.31 8.58
CA PHE A 226 -22.54 14.21 8.47
C PHE A 226 -21.56 14.45 7.32
N TYR A 227 -20.33 13.93 7.45
CA TYR A 227 -19.31 13.96 6.40
C TYR A 227 -18.89 12.56 6.00
N LEU A 228 -18.42 12.43 4.76
CA LEU A 228 -17.90 11.18 4.19
C LEU A 228 -16.41 11.02 4.54
N HIS A 229 -16.02 9.79 4.90
CA HIS A 229 -14.64 9.37 5.01
C HIS A 229 -14.50 7.89 4.57
N VAL A 230 -13.78 7.61 3.50
CA VAL A 230 -13.57 6.20 3.08
C VAL A 230 -12.43 5.53 3.83
N PHE A 231 -11.54 6.31 4.48
CA PHE A 231 -10.48 5.88 5.39
C PHE A 231 -10.88 6.14 6.86
N HIS A 232 -9.96 6.61 7.68
CA HIS A 232 -10.25 6.90 9.07
C HIS A 232 -11.19 8.11 9.23
N LYS A 233 -12.01 8.12 10.30
CA LYS A 233 -12.91 9.25 10.59
C LYS A 233 -12.19 10.60 10.77
N LYS A 234 -10.87 10.59 11.05
CA LYS A 234 -10.04 11.80 11.06
C LYS A 234 -9.52 12.22 9.68
N GLN A 235 -9.98 11.55 8.62
CA GLN A 235 -9.57 11.77 7.23
C GLN A 235 -10.81 12.06 6.36
N PRO A 236 -11.47 13.24 6.52
CA PRO A 236 -12.62 13.63 5.70
C PRO A 236 -12.28 13.69 4.22
N ASP A 237 -13.12 13.07 3.39
CA ASP A 237 -12.92 12.97 1.95
C ASP A 237 -13.17 14.31 1.24
N LEU A 238 -12.23 14.70 0.37
CA LEU A 238 -12.34 15.88 -0.47
C LEU A 238 -13.30 15.63 -1.64
N ASN A 239 -14.15 16.62 -1.91
CA ASN A 239 -15.13 16.59 -2.99
C ASN A 239 -14.50 16.98 -4.33
N TRP A 240 -13.93 16.03 -5.05
CA TRP A 240 -13.30 16.24 -6.35
C TRP A 240 -14.26 16.67 -7.47
N GLU A 241 -15.57 16.52 -7.29
CA GLU A 241 -16.56 17.10 -8.20
C GLU A 241 -16.52 18.65 -8.16
N ASN A 242 -16.07 19.23 -7.04
CA ASN A 242 -15.92 20.68 -6.89
C ASN A 242 -14.64 21.16 -7.60
N PRO A 243 -14.74 22.01 -8.64
CA PRO A 243 -13.58 22.53 -9.35
C PRO A 243 -12.67 23.40 -8.46
N GLY A 244 -13.21 24.00 -7.39
CA GLY A 244 -12.42 24.77 -6.42
C GLY A 244 -11.43 23.88 -5.66
N VAL A 245 -11.83 22.66 -5.28
CA VAL A 245 -10.94 21.68 -4.65
C VAL A 245 -9.80 21.30 -5.61
N ARG A 246 -10.14 20.98 -6.87
CA ARG A 246 -9.12 20.64 -7.87
C ARG A 246 -8.11 21.76 -8.09
N GLU A 247 -8.57 23.01 -8.15
CA GLU A 247 -7.69 24.17 -8.32
C GLU A 247 -6.71 24.36 -7.16
N GLU A 248 -7.18 24.20 -5.91
CA GLU A 248 -6.32 24.25 -4.72
C GLU A 248 -5.27 23.13 -4.75
N ILE A 249 -5.66 21.92 -5.12
CA ILE A 249 -4.76 20.76 -5.22
C ILE A 249 -3.71 20.99 -6.34
N TYR A 250 -4.12 21.46 -7.53
CA TYR A 250 -3.17 21.70 -8.63
C TYR A 250 -2.19 22.84 -8.30
N THR A 251 -2.65 23.85 -7.59
CA THR A 251 -1.79 24.93 -7.09
C THR A 251 -0.73 24.38 -6.14
N MET A 252 -1.12 23.54 -5.21
CA MET A 252 -0.21 22.89 -4.26
C MET A 252 0.82 21.97 -4.97
N ILE A 253 0.37 21.13 -5.92
CA ILE A 253 1.26 20.25 -6.67
C ILE A 253 2.32 21.08 -7.43
N ASN A 254 1.91 22.12 -8.16
CA ASN A 254 2.82 22.99 -8.90
C ASN A 254 3.81 23.70 -7.97
N TRP A 255 3.35 24.16 -6.81
CA TRP A 255 4.22 24.82 -5.83
C TRP A 255 5.37 23.91 -5.34
N TRP A 256 5.10 22.61 -5.12
CA TRP A 256 6.14 21.64 -4.78
C TRP A 256 7.07 21.31 -5.95
N LEU A 257 6.53 21.18 -7.16
CA LEU A 257 7.32 20.92 -8.37
C LEU A 257 8.23 22.10 -8.72
N ASP A 258 7.74 23.34 -8.59
CA ASP A 258 8.51 24.57 -8.78
C ASP A 258 9.64 24.70 -7.74
N ARG A 259 9.46 24.13 -6.54
CA ARG A 259 10.49 24.10 -5.50
C ARG A 259 11.63 23.10 -5.80
N GLY A 260 11.45 22.22 -6.79
CA GLY A 260 12.48 21.29 -7.24
C GLY A 260 12.21 19.82 -6.90
N LEU A 261 11.00 19.49 -6.46
CA LEU A 261 10.57 18.11 -6.31
C LEU A 261 10.53 17.44 -7.69
N ALA A 262 10.99 16.19 -7.79
CA ALA A 262 11.02 15.47 -9.07
C ALA A 262 9.69 14.81 -9.44
N GLY A 263 8.74 14.75 -8.50
CA GLY A 263 7.43 14.17 -8.73
C GLY A 263 6.78 13.64 -7.46
N PHE A 264 5.81 12.72 -7.63
CA PHE A 264 4.99 12.22 -6.53
C PHE A 264 4.68 10.72 -6.64
N ARG A 265 4.61 10.07 -5.49
CA ARG A 265 3.78 8.87 -5.33
C ARG A 265 2.38 9.32 -4.93
N ILE A 266 1.37 8.82 -5.60
CA ILE A 266 0.00 9.33 -5.47
C ILE A 266 -0.83 8.29 -4.74
N ASP A 267 -1.21 8.67 -3.52
CA ASP A 267 -1.90 7.83 -2.55
C ASP A 267 -3.34 7.55 -2.95
N ALA A 268 -3.77 6.28 -2.87
CA ALA A 268 -5.16 5.81 -2.97
C ALA A 268 -6.00 6.52 -4.06
N ILE A 269 -5.39 6.89 -5.16
CA ILE A 269 -5.87 7.93 -6.10
C ILE A 269 -7.21 7.61 -6.76
N ILE A 270 -7.56 6.35 -6.95
CA ILE A 270 -8.85 5.99 -7.55
C ILE A 270 -10.06 6.33 -6.65
N ASN A 271 -9.81 6.49 -5.34
CA ASN A 271 -10.86 6.86 -4.38
C ASN A 271 -11.35 8.32 -4.52
N ILE A 272 -10.64 9.18 -5.26
CA ILE A 272 -11.08 10.57 -5.49
C ILE A 272 -12.43 10.64 -6.23
N LYS A 273 -12.78 9.62 -7.02
CA LYS A 273 -14.09 9.52 -7.69
C LYS A 273 -15.03 8.62 -6.90
N LYS A 274 -16.21 9.15 -6.59
CA LYS A 274 -17.27 8.41 -5.91
C LYS A 274 -18.36 8.01 -6.91
N ALA A 275 -19.03 6.88 -6.67
CA ALA A 275 -20.26 6.52 -7.38
C ALA A 275 -21.40 7.41 -6.86
N LEU A 276 -21.82 8.37 -7.65
CA LEU A 276 -22.88 9.32 -7.32
C LEU A 276 -24.11 9.12 -8.24
N PRO A 277 -25.34 9.31 -7.72
CA PRO A 277 -25.67 9.64 -6.32
C PRO A 277 -25.34 8.51 -5.35
N PHE A 278 -25.14 8.85 -4.06
CA PHE A 278 -24.93 7.84 -3.02
C PHE A 278 -26.10 6.85 -2.96
N HIS A 279 -25.79 5.56 -2.89
CA HIS A 279 -26.79 4.49 -2.78
C HIS A 279 -26.23 3.27 -2.04
N ASN A 280 -27.12 2.38 -1.64
CA ASN A 280 -26.79 1.17 -0.90
C ASN A 280 -26.48 0.02 -1.86
N TYR A 281 -25.55 -0.83 -1.45
CA TYR A 281 -25.27 -2.13 -2.08
C TYR A 281 -25.77 -3.27 -1.20
N ALA A 282 -25.88 -4.47 -1.78
CA ALA A 282 -26.15 -5.68 -0.99
C ALA A 282 -25.04 -5.86 0.07
N PRO A 283 -25.40 -5.99 1.37
CA PRO A 283 -24.43 -6.18 2.44
C PRO A 283 -23.57 -7.42 2.22
N ASP A 284 -22.29 -7.32 2.53
CA ASP A 284 -21.34 -8.44 2.43
C ASP A 284 -21.06 -9.11 3.79
N ARG A 285 -21.53 -8.50 4.89
CA ARG A 285 -21.39 -8.99 6.26
C ARG A 285 -22.66 -8.73 7.07
N ALA A 286 -22.73 -9.33 8.26
CA ALA A 286 -23.86 -9.19 9.19
C ALA A 286 -24.03 -7.75 9.76
N ASP A 287 -23.04 -6.89 9.60
CA ASP A 287 -23.09 -5.47 10.02
C ASP A 287 -23.97 -4.58 9.10
N GLY A 288 -24.54 -5.13 8.03
CA GLY A 288 -25.36 -4.41 7.06
C GLY A 288 -24.59 -3.53 6.10
N LEU A 289 -23.26 -3.49 6.22
CA LEU A 289 -22.39 -2.69 5.38
C LEU A 289 -21.88 -3.49 4.15
N CYS A 290 -21.44 -2.76 3.14
CA CYS A 290 -20.82 -3.31 1.94
C CYS A 290 -19.40 -2.74 1.76
N THR A 291 -18.48 -3.58 1.31
CA THR A 291 -17.09 -3.15 1.05
C THR A 291 -17.04 -1.97 0.07
N ILE A 292 -16.15 -1.02 0.35
CA ILE A 292 -15.91 0.16 -0.52
C ILE A 292 -15.49 -0.25 -1.94
N GLY A 293 -14.91 -1.43 -2.14
CA GLY A 293 -14.55 -1.96 -3.45
C GLY A 293 -15.73 -2.04 -4.43
N ARG A 294 -16.97 -2.19 -3.94
CA ARG A 294 -18.16 -2.17 -4.81
C ARG A 294 -18.41 -0.78 -5.38
N MET A 295 -18.25 0.25 -4.57
CA MET A 295 -18.30 1.65 -5.02
C MET A 295 -17.26 1.92 -6.11
N LEU A 296 -16.02 1.47 -5.92
CA LEU A 296 -14.95 1.65 -6.89
C LEU A 296 -15.23 0.93 -8.22
N GLN A 297 -15.82 -0.26 -8.19
CA GLN A 297 -16.20 -0.98 -9.41
C GLN A 297 -17.27 -0.26 -10.23
N GLU A 298 -18.13 0.52 -9.58
CA GLU A 298 -19.23 1.26 -10.22
C GLU A 298 -18.85 2.70 -10.57
N ALA A 299 -17.96 3.32 -9.77
CA ALA A 299 -17.48 4.67 -10.05
C ALA A 299 -16.86 4.76 -11.45
N SER A 300 -17.25 5.78 -12.20
CA SER A 300 -16.77 6.02 -13.56
C SER A 300 -16.33 7.47 -13.73
N GLY A 301 -15.43 7.75 -14.69
CA GLY A 301 -14.99 9.11 -14.98
C GLY A 301 -13.81 9.60 -14.13
N VAL A 302 -13.13 8.75 -13.35
CA VAL A 302 -11.92 9.13 -12.62
C VAL A 302 -10.84 9.68 -13.56
N GLY A 303 -10.77 9.15 -14.79
CA GLY A 303 -9.82 9.58 -15.82
C GLY A 303 -9.94 11.06 -16.21
N GLU A 304 -11.11 11.69 -16.06
CA GLU A 304 -11.27 13.14 -16.29
C GLU A 304 -10.43 13.94 -15.29
N PHE A 305 -10.50 13.59 -13.99
CA PHE A 305 -9.73 14.24 -12.93
C PHE A 305 -8.24 13.97 -13.07
N LEU A 306 -7.88 12.72 -13.37
CA LEU A 306 -6.49 12.30 -13.53
C LEU A 306 -5.85 12.95 -14.77
N GLY A 307 -6.58 13.04 -15.88
CA GLY A 307 -6.14 13.71 -17.09
C GLY A 307 -5.94 15.21 -16.88
N GLU A 308 -6.89 15.87 -16.21
CA GLU A 308 -6.79 17.29 -15.86
C GLU A 308 -5.56 17.54 -14.95
N MET A 309 -5.39 16.73 -13.90
CA MET A 309 -4.25 16.82 -12.99
C MET A 309 -2.92 16.64 -13.72
N ARG A 310 -2.78 15.60 -14.54
CA ARG A 310 -1.59 15.36 -15.36
C ARG A 310 -1.24 16.56 -16.23
N ASP A 311 -2.21 17.05 -17.00
CA ASP A 311 -1.97 18.07 -18.03
C ASP A 311 -1.68 19.45 -17.42
N ARG A 312 -2.22 19.71 -16.23
CA ARG A 312 -2.05 21.00 -15.52
C ARG A 312 -0.85 21.02 -14.56
N THR A 313 -0.30 19.84 -14.18
CA THR A 313 0.76 19.77 -13.16
C THR A 313 1.95 18.93 -13.59
N PHE A 314 1.81 17.64 -13.76
CA PHE A 314 2.93 16.70 -13.96
C PHE A 314 3.61 16.86 -15.32
N LYS A 315 2.82 16.97 -16.38
CA LYS A 315 3.34 17.06 -17.75
C LYS A 315 4.17 18.32 -18.02
N PRO A 316 3.75 19.53 -17.59
CA PRO A 316 4.57 20.75 -17.74
C PRO A 316 5.93 20.65 -17.06
N HIS A 317 6.03 19.95 -15.93
CA HIS A 317 7.25 19.78 -15.14
C HIS A 317 8.06 18.54 -15.53
N GLN A 318 7.57 17.70 -16.46
CA GLN A 318 8.15 16.37 -16.74
C GLN A 318 8.36 15.53 -15.46
N ALA A 319 7.42 15.67 -14.52
CA ALA A 319 7.48 15.04 -13.21
C ALA A 319 7.33 13.52 -13.33
N PHE A 320 8.09 12.79 -12.51
CA PHE A 320 7.87 11.36 -12.33
C PHE A 320 6.70 11.12 -11.37
N THR A 321 5.77 10.28 -11.77
CA THR A 321 4.61 9.93 -10.94
C THR A 321 4.42 8.43 -10.87
N VAL A 322 4.08 7.94 -9.67
CA VAL A 322 3.69 6.56 -9.46
C VAL A 322 2.35 6.50 -8.73
N GLY A 323 1.33 5.95 -9.40
CA GLY A 323 -0.01 5.85 -8.84
C GLY A 323 -0.17 4.61 -7.96
N GLU A 324 -0.83 4.77 -6.83
CA GLU A 324 -1.38 3.66 -6.08
C GLU A 324 -2.79 3.35 -6.58
N VAL A 325 -2.89 2.35 -7.46
CA VAL A 325 -4.13 2.00 -8.14
C VAL A 325 -4.51 0.56 -7.78
N PHE A 326 -5.71 0.41 -7.23
CA PHE A 326 -6.29 -0.89 -6.88
C PHE A 326 -7.53 -1.17 -7.75
N ASN A 327 -7.83 -2.44 -8.00
CA ASN A 327 -9.03 -2.90 -8.71
C ASN A 327 -9.17 -2.34 -10.14
N GLU A 328 -8.08 -1.97 -10.78
CA GLU A 328 -8.09 -1.54 -12.18
C GLU A 328 -8.51 -2.69 -13.10
N LYS A 329 -9.19 -2.34 -14.18
CA LYS A 329 -9.53 -3.29 -15.23
C LYS A 329 -8.40 -3.32 -16.27
N ALA A 330 -8.16 -4.49 -16.85
CA ALA A 330 -7.07 -4.65 -17.83
C ALA A 330 -7.18 -3.68 -19.02
N GLU A 331 -8.39 -3.36 -19.45
CA GLU A 331 -8.68 -2.40 -20.51
C GLU A 331 -8.38 -0.94 -20.13
N GLU A 332 -8.27 -0.62 -18.83
CA GLU A 332 -7.97 0.72 -18.31
C GLU A 332 -6.46 0.96 -18.19
N LEU A 333 -5.63 -0.09 -18.12
CA LEU A 333 -4.17 0.03 -17.94
C LEU A 333 -3.48 0.97 -18.94
N PRO A 334 -3.83 0.99 -20.26
CA PRO A 334 -3.24 1.95 -21.19
C PRO A 334 -3.53 3.41 -20.86
N ALA A 335 -4.67 3.70 -20.21
CA ALA A 335 -5.00 5.04 -19.77
C ALA A 335 -4.19 5.43 -18.52
N PHE A 336 -3.85 4.46 -17.64
CA PHE A 336 -3.07 4.73 -16.45
C PHE A 336 -1.59 4.92 -16.75
N ILE A 337 -0.94 4.01 -17.48
CA ILE A 337 0.53 3.93 -17.63
C ILE A 337 1.02 3.82 -19.09
N GLY A 338 0.16 3.99 -20.08
CA GLY A 338 0.55 4.02 -21.50
C GLY A 338 1.35 5.27 -21.89
N ASP A 339 1.69 5.42 -23.16
CA ASP A 339 2.50 6.54 -23.67
C ASP A 339 1.93 7.94 -23.33
N ASN A 340 0.62 8.06 -23.15
CA ASN A 340 -0.07 9.25 -22.64
C ASN A 340 -0.83 8.96 -21.33
N GLY A 341 -0.31 8.06 -20.53
CA GLY A 341 -0.92 7.65 -19.27
C GLY A 341 -1.08 8.80 -18.28
N TYR A 342 -2.01 8.63 -17.34
CA TYR A 342 -2.21 9.58 -16.25
C TYR A 342 -0.96 9.69 -15.36
N PHE A 343 -0.23 8.57 -15.21
CA PHE A 343 0.98 8.43 -14.41
C PHE A 343 2.15 7.93 -15.26
N SER A 344 3.37 8.18 -14.79
CA SER A 344 4.58 7.59 -15.35
C SER A 344 4.58 6.07 -15.14
N SER A 345 4.15 5.63 -13.96
CA SER A 345 4.11 4.23 -13.53
C SER A 345 3.00 4.03 -12.50
N MET A 346 2.70 2.78 -12.16
CA MET A 346 1.86 2.40 -11.02
C MET A 346 2.49 1.22 -10.30
N PHE A 347 2.16 1.05 -9.02
CA PHE A 347 2.59 -0.14 -8.28
C PHE A 347 1.83 -1.38 -8.74
N ASP A 348 2.51 -2.52 -8.70
CA ASP A 348 1.88 -3.82 -8.79
C ASP A 348 1.55 -4.31 -7.39
N PHE A 349 0.27 -4.41 -7.08
CA PHE A 349 -0.24 -4.92 -5.82
C PHE A 349 -0.96 -6.28 -5.97
N SER A 350 -0.80 -6.94 -7.11
CA SER A 350 -1.48 -8.24 -7.37
C SER A 350 -1.14 -9.27 -6.31
N GLU A 351 0.12 -9.31 -5.87
CA GLU A 351 0.59 -10.21 -4.83
C GLU A 351 0.15 -9.79 -3.42
N THR A 352 -0.17 -8.52 -3.17
CA THR A 352 -0.55 -8.06 -1.83
C THR A 352 -1.92 -8.56 -1.43
N VAL A 353 -2.82 -8.75 -2.40
CA VAL A 353 -4.17 -9.28 -2.16
C VAL A 353 -4.22 -10.80 -2.19
N TRP A 354 -3.17 -11.45 -2.71
CA TRP A 354 -3.10 -12.90 -2.76
C TRP A 354 -3.03 -13.51 -1.36
N GLY A 355 -3.92 -14.42 -1.09
CA GLY A 355 -4.01 -15.06 0.23
C GLY A 355 -4.81 -14.27 1.27
N ASN A 356 -5.19 -13.02 1.01
CA ASN A 356 -6.03 -12.25 1.91
C ASN A 356 -7.44 -12.83 2.02
N SER A 357 -7.96 -12.89 3.25
CA SER A 357 -9.28 -13.45 3.56
C SER A 357 -10.26 -12.36 3.96
N HIS A 358 -11.40 -12.27 3.29
CA HIS A 358 -12.50 -11.41 3.73
C HIS A 358 -13.05 -11.77 5.11
N ALA A 359 -12.75 -12.99 5.62
CA ALA A 359 -13.18 -13.45 6.93
C ALA A 359 -12.28 -12.98 8.10
N GLY A 360 -11.21 -12.22 7.80
CA GLY A 360 -10.29 -11.65 8.78
C GLY A 360 -8.85 -12.19 8.66
N TRP A 361 -7.93 -11.49 9.27
CA TRP A 361 -6.48 -11.73 9.13
C TRP A 361 -6.02 -13.09 9.65
N HIS A 362 -6.71 -13.67 10.64
CA HIS A 362 -6.40 -15.02 11.15
C HIS A 362 -6.62 -16.12 10.10
N LYS A 363 -7.36 -15.83 9.03
CA LYS A 363 -7.62 -16.74 7.90
C LYS A 363 -6.79 -16.43 6.66
N ASN A 364 -5.93 -15.41 6.70
CA ASN A 364 -5.01 -15.14 5.61
C ASN A 364 -4.08 -16.35 5.39
N LYS A 365 -3.89 -16.72 4.14
CA LYS A 365 -2.98 -17.81 3.76
C LYS A 365 -1.58 -17.29 3.57
N SER A 366 -0.57 -18.11 3.85
CA SER A 366 0.80 -17.84 3.44
C SER A 366 0.91 -17.87 1.93
N ILE A 367 1.64 -16.91 1.36
CA ILE A 367 1.92 -16.88 -0.07
C ILE A 367 2.96 -17.97 -0.37
N MET A 368 2.60 -18.92 -1.24
CA MET A 368 3.51 -19.97 -1.65
C MET A 368 4.34 -19.52 -2.87
N PRO A 369 5.53 -20.10 -3.11
CA PRO A 369 6.38 -19.72 -4.24
C PRO A 369 5.71 -19.76 -5.61
N ASP A 370 4.81 -20.71 -5.83
CA ASP A 370 4.08 -20.84 -7.10
C ASP A 370 2.98 -19.78 -7.23
N ASP A 371 2.34 -19.37 -6.11
CA ASP A 371 1.38 -18.26 -6.09
C ASP A 371 2.08 -16.94 -6.41
N TYR A 372 3.23 -16.67 -5.76
CA TYR A 372 4.04 -15.48 -6.02
C TYR A 372 4.51 -15.42 -7.48
N ARG A 373 5.04 -16.52 -8.01
CA ARG A 373 5.42 -16.62 -9.43
C ARG A 373 4.23 -16.29 -10.34
N GLN A 374 3.06 -16.86 -10.06
CA GLN A 374 1.86 -16.64 -10.87
C GLN A 374 1.48 -15.17 -10.92
N CYS A 375 1.38 -14.51 -9.74
CA CYS A 375 1.07 -13.09 -9.66
C CYS A 375 2.08 -12.24 -10.46
N LEU A 376 3.38 -12.45 -10.22
CA LEU A 376 4.45 -11.73 -10.88
C LEU A 376 4.39 -11.89 -12.41
N PHE A 377 4.13 -13.10 -12.91
CA PHE A 377 4.08 -13.37 -14.35
C PHE A 377 2.80 -12.84 -14.99
N ASP A 378 1.66 -12.92 -14.31
CA ASP A 378 0.40 -12.39 -14.81
C ASP A 378 0.45 -10.88 -14.98
N THR A 379 1.02 -10.17 -14.00
CA THR A 379 1.26 -8.73 -14.12
C THR A 379 2.16 -8.42 -15.30
N GLN A 380 3.28 -9.11 -15.44
CA GLN A 380 4.21 -8.88 -16.55
C GLN A 380 3.56 -9.16 -17.91
N LYS A 381 2.72 -10.18 -18.04
CA LYS A 381 1.96 -10.47 -19.27
C LYS A 381 0.94 -9.35 -19.60
N LYS A 382 0.31 -8.75 -18.57
CA LYS A 382 -0.67 -7.67 -18.76
C LYS A 382 -0.03 -6.36 -19.20
N VAL A 383 1.12 -6.00 -18.60
CA VAL A 383 1.66 -4.63 -18.70
C VAL A 383 2.84 -4.48 -19.67
N SER A 384 3.49 -5.57 -20.11
CA SER A 384 4.78 -5.51 -20.82
C SER A 384 4.76 -4.71 -22.12
N ASP A 385 3.63 -4.65 -22.81
CA ASP A 385 3.46 -3.93 -24.07
C ASP A 385 2.78 -2.57 -23.89
N ILE A 386 2.31 -2.26 -22.68
CA ILE A 386 1.56 -1.05 -22.36
C ILE A 386 2.48 0.02 -21.78
N GLY A 387 3.23 -0.32 -20.72
CA GLY A 387 4.00 0.66 -19.99
C GLY A 387 5.10 0.06 -19.10
N PHE A 388 5.53 0.83 -18.11
CA PHE A 388 6.42 0.41 -17.04
C PHE A 388 5.65 0.38 -15.73
N ILE A 389 5.70 -0.76 -15.03
CA ILE A 389 5.17 -0.89 -13.69
C ILE A 389 6.29 -0.69 -12.66
N SER A 390 5.92 -0.24 -11.48
CA SER A 390 6.80 -0.12 -10.32
C SER A 390 6.77 -1.42 -9.52
N ASN A 391 7.87 -2.19 -9.60
CA ASN A 391 7.97 -3.50 -8.98
C ASN A 391 8.40 -3.36 -7.52
N ILE A 392 7.57 -3.83 -6.59
CA ILE A 392 7.85 -3.85 -5.15
C ILE A 392 7.71 -5.26 -4.58
N ILE A 393 8.35 -5.53 -3.45
CA ILE A 393 8.11 -6.72 -2.61
C ILE A 393 7.77 -6.35 -1.17
N GLU A 394 7.94 -5.10 -0.80
CA GLU A 394 7.52 -4.54 0.49
C GLU A 394 7.43 -3.02 0.39
N ASN A 395 6.63 -2.44 1.26
CA ASN A 395 6.50 -1.02 1.50
C ASN A 395 6.12 -0.78 2.98
N HIS A 396 5.71 0.43 3.34
CA HIS A 396 5.32 0.80 4.69
C HIS A 396 3.92 0.30 5.12
N ASP A 397 3.14 -0.28 4.21
CA ASP A 397 1.78 -0.80 4.44
C ASP A 397 1.69 -2.33 4.40
N GLU A 398 2.82 -3.00 4.16
CA GLU A 398 2.91 -4.45 4.08
C GLU A 398 3.93 -5.00 5.07
N PRO A 399 3.81 -6.27 5.51
CA PRO A 399 4.87 -6.90 6.28
C PRO A 399 6.17 -7.01 5.47
N ARG A 400 7.29 -7.30 6.13
CA ARG A 400 8.59 -7.46 5.47
C ARG A 400 8.53 -8.56 4.39
N GLY A 401 9.03 -8.25 3.19
CA GLY A 401 8.95 -9.14 2.03
C GLY A 401 9.61 -10.50 2.26
N VAL A 402 10.72 -10.56 2.96
CA VAL A 402 11.38 -11.83 3.31
C VAL A 402 10.53 -12.71 4.22
N SER A 403 9.73 -12.12 5.11
CA SER A 403 8.80 -12.84 5.99
C SER A 403 7.51 -13.24 5.27
N ARG A 404 7.18 -12.58 4.16
CA ARG A 404 5.97 -12.81 3.38
C ARG A 404 6.16 -13.81 2.24
N TYR A 405 7.23 -13.67 1.44
CA TYR A 405 7.43 -14.41 0.18
C TYR A 405 8.36 -15.62 0.30
N ILE A 406 9.08 -15.77 1.41
CA ILE A 406 9.80 -17.01 1.73
C ILE A 406 8.92 -17.79 2.71
N PRO A 407 8.50 -19.05 2.38
CA PRO A 407 7.59 -19.80 3.24
C PRO A 407 8.11 -19.91 4.68
N PRO A 408 7.27 -19.63 5.71
CA PRO A 408 7.70 -19.69 7.11
C PRO A 408 8.32 -21.02 7.52
N GLN A 409 7.76 -22.14 7.04
CA GLN A 409 8.30 -23.48 7.30
C GLN A 409 9.68 -23.72 6.68
N ASP A 410 10.00 -23.03 5.58
CA ASP A 410 11.34 -23.07 5.01
C ASP A 410 12.29 -22.23 5.87
N MET A 411 11.93 -20.99 6.23
CA MET A 411 12.73 -20.11 7.08
C MET A 411 13.07 -20.75 8.44
N GLN A 412 12.12 -21.45 9.08
CA GLN A 412 12.33 -22.12 10.35
C GLN A 412 13.34 -23.25 10.29
N SER A 413 13.44 -23.94 9.14
CA SER A 413 14.29 -25.12 8.96
C SER A 413 15.61 -24.85 8.24
N MET A 414 15.86 -23.60 7.80
CA MET A 414 17.12 -23.17 7.17
C MET A 414 18.17 -22.82 8.22
N ASP A 415 19.43 -23.12 7.90
CA ASP A 415 20.57 -22.48 8.55
C ASP A 415 20.73 -21.03 8.07
N GLU A 416 21.62 -20.28 8.74
CA GLU A 416 21.84 -18.87 8.44
C GLU A 416 22.31 -18.61 7.01
N GLN A 417 23.19 -19.45 6.48
CA GLN A 417 23.70 -19.30 5.11
C GLN A 417 22.57 -19.48 4.09
N MET A 418 21.70 -20.47 4.27
CA MET A 418 20.56 -20.69 3.38
C MET A 418 19.51 -19.58 3.51
N ARG A 419 19.31 -18.99 4.69
CA ARG A 419 18.44 -17.81 4.88
C ARG A 419 18.96 -16.62 4.07
N VAL A 420 20.25 -16.32 4.14
CA VAL A 420 20.89 -15.27 3.33
C VAL A 420 20.70 -15.56 1.84
N THR A 421 20.91 -16.81 1.42
CA THR A 421 20.72 -17.24 0.03
C THR A 421 19.26 -17.05 -0.43
N ALA A 422 18.28 -17.39 0.41
CA ALA A 422 16.87 -17.22 0.09
C ALA A 422 16.46 -15.74 -0.02
N LYS A 423 16.98 -14.87 0.85
CA LYS A 423 16.79 -13.41 0.75
C LYS A 423 17.32 -12.85 -0.56
N LYS A 424 18.52 -13.29 -0.98
CA LYS A 424 19.10 -12.91 -2.27
C LYS A 424 18.30 -13.48 -3.47
N ALA A 425 17.73 -14.69 -3.34
CA ALA A 425 16.87 -15.27 -4.38
C ALA A 425 15.62 -14.38 -4.57
N LEU A 426 14.92 -14.02 -3.49
CA LEU A 426 13.79 -13.10 -3.54
C LEU A 426 14.17 -11.78 -4.20
N ALA A 427 15.30 -11.17 -3.78
CA ALA A 427 15.82 -9.95 -4.38
C ALA A 427 16.00 -10.09 -5.90
N THR A 428 16.54 -11.20 -6.39
CA THR A 428 16.85 -11.41 -7.81
C THR A 428 15.59 -11.55 -8.65
N VAL A 429 14.59 -12.32 -8.18
CA VAL A 429 13.43 -12.69 -9.02
C VAL A 429 12.54 -11.51 -9.34
N TYR A 430 12.40 -10.50 -8.44
CA TYR A 430 11.61 -9.30 -8.74
C TYR A 430 12.42 -8.20 -9.44
N PHE A 431 13.74 -8.13 -9.21
CA PHE A 431 14.57 -6.99 -9.63
C PHE A 431 14.76 -6.87 -11.13
N PHE A 432 14.73 -7.99 -11.86
CA PHE A 432 14.98 -8.04 -13.30
C PHE A 432 13.72 -8.25 -14.16
N VAL A 433 12.52 -8.29 -13.59
CA VAL A 433 11.29 -8.19 -14.38
C VAL A 433 11.21 -6.82 -15.06
N LYS A 434 10.36 -6.66 -16.07
CA LYS A 434 10.22 -5.38 -16.77
C LYS A 434 9.52 -4.38 -15.86
N GLY A 435 10.09 -3.19 -15.71
CA GLY A 435 9.56 -2.14 -14.84
C GLY A 435 10.66 -1.41 -14.08
N LEU A 436 10.26 -0.55 -13.14
CA LEU A 436 11.12 0.19 -12.23
C LEU A 436 11.22 -0.57 -10.90
N PRO A 437 12.37 -1.10 -10.50
CA PRO A 437 12.52 -1.75 -9.21
C PRO A 437 12.56 -0.72 -8.08
N TRP A 438 11.80 -1.00 -7.03
CA TRP A 438 11.78 -0.25 -5.78
C TRP A 438 12.39 -1.08 -4.67
N ILE A 439 13.15 -0.42 -3.81
CA ILE A 439 13.70 -0.98 -2.58
C ILE A 439 13.05 -0.21 -1.44
N TYR A 440 12.48 -0.91 -0.47
CA TYR A 440 12.00 -0.29 0.75
C TYR A 440 13.12 -0.28 1.80
N GLN A 441 13.21 0.76 2.64
CA GLN A 441 14.24 0.85 3.69
C GLN A 441 14.33 -0.43 4.53
N GLY A 442 15.53 -1.00 4.62
CA GLY A 442 15.81 -2.25 5.34
C GLY A 442 15.64 -3.52 4.51
N GLN A 443 15.01 -3.44 3.34
CA GLN A 443 14.91 -4.56 2.40
C GLN A 443 16.30 -5.00 1.91
N GLU A 444 17.19 -4.05 1.65
CA GLU A 444 18.55 -4.28 1.16
C GLU A 444 19.48 -4.97 2.16
N ILE A 445 19.12 -4.96 3.44
CA ILE A 445 19.80 -5.73 4.49
C ILE A 445 19.00 -6.96 4.94
N GLY A 446 17.83 -7.19 4.33
CA GLY A 446 16.96 -8.32 4.61
C GLY A 446 16.33 -8.29 6.00
N MET A 447 15.85 -7.11 6.45
CA MET A 447 15.06 -6.99 7.69
C MET A 447 13.84 -7.91 7.65
N GLU A 448 13.46 -8.45 8.81
CA GLU A 448 12.40 -9.42 9.01
C GLU A 448 11.27 -8.81 9.85
N ASN A 449 10.11 -9.46 9.90
CA ASN A 449 9.03 -9.09 10.79
C ASN A 449 9.50 -9.04 12.25
N TYR A 450 8.90 -8.13 13.02
CA TYR A 450 9.13 -8.01 14.45
C TYR A 450 8.43 -9.16 15.20
N PRO A 451 9.11 -9.84 16.14
CA PRO A 451 8.52 -10.92 16.93
C PRO A 451 7.62 -10.36 18.05
N LEU A 452 6.36 -10.06 17.69
CA LEU A 452 5.37 -9.42 18.54
C LEU A 452 5.03 -10.26 19.78
N GLN A 453 5.10 -9.65 21.00
CA GLN A 453 4.83 -10.32 22.26
C GLN A 453 3.47 -9.92 22.87
N SER A 454 3.01 -8.70 22.63
CA SER A 454 1.75 -8.15 23.13
C SER A 454 1.13 -7.22 22.12
N ILE A 455 -0.20 -7.12 22.15
CA ILE A 455 -0.91 -6.12 21.35
C ILE A 455 -0.57 -4.69 21.78
N ASP A 456 -0.12 -4.48 22.99
CA ASP A 456 0.30 -3.17 23.50
C ASP A 456 1.56 -2.62 22.80
N GLU A 457 2.28 -3.46 22.06
CA GLU A 457 3.45 -3.06 21.26
C GLU A 457 3.05 -2.51 19.87
N VAL A 458 1.76 -2.57 19.52
CA VAL A 458 1.23 -2.20 18.20
C VAL A 458 0.73 -0.75 18.22
N ASP A 459 1.22 0.05 17.27
CA ASP A 459 0.79 1.43 17.05
C ASP A 459 -0.19 1.56 15.86
N ASP A 460 -0.12 0.63 14.90
CA ASP A 460 -0.93 0.64 13.68
C ASP A 460 -2.43 0.48 13.92
N ILE A 461 -3.22 1.51 13.56
CA ILE A 461 -4.68 1.52 13.73
C ILE A 461 -5.40 0.38 12.97
N ALA A 462 -4.90 -0.01 11.79
CA ALA A 462 -5.49 -1.11 11.03
C ALA A 462 -5.28 -2.46 11.73
N SER A 463 -4.10 -2.66 12.33
CA SER A 463 -3.79 -3.84 13.13
C SER A 463 -4.65 -3.90 14.40
N LEU A 464 -4.84 -2.78 15.09
CA LEU A 464 -5.70 -2.69 16.28
C LEU A 464 -7.18 -2.95 15.94
N ASP A 465 -7.67 -2.43 14.81
CA ASP A 465 -9.04 -2.74 14.37
C ASP A 465 -9.18 -4.23 14.00
N ALA A 466 -8.23 -4.78 13.25
CA ALA A 466 -8.23 -6.21 12.89
C ALA A 466 -8.20 -7.13 14.14
N TRP A 467 -7.41 -6.76 15.17
CA TRP A 467 -7.39 -7.42 16.46
C TRP A 467 -8.78 -7.43 17.10
N ASN A 468 -9.41 -6.26 17.24
CA ASN A 468 -10.74 -6.13 17.84
C ASN A 468 -11.81 -6.91 17.06
N VAL A 469 -11.73 -6.91 15.72
CA VAL A 469 -12.64 -7.69 14.86
C VAL A 469 -12.48 -9.18 15.12
N MET A 470 -11.24 -9.68 15.19
CA MET A 470 -10.97 -11.10 15.44
C MET A 470 -11.47 -11.55 16.80
N LEU A 471 -11.27 -10.76 17.86
CA LEU A 471 -11.79 -11.08 19.19
C LEU A 471 -13.33 -11.14 19.23
N ARG A 472 -14.00 -10.18 18.57
CA ARG A 472 -15.47 -10.21 18.42
C ARG A 472 -15.97 -11.44 17.66
N GLN A 473 -15.16 -12.01 16.78
CA GLN A 473 -15.46 -13.27 16.08
C GLN A 473 -15.14 -14.53 16.91
N GLY A 474 -14.67 -14.38 18.15
CA GLY A 474 -14.32 -15.48 19.03
C GLY A 474 -12.96 -16.15 18.75
N VAL A 475 -12.07 -15.46 18.02
CA VAL A 475 -10.69 -15.89 17.84
C VAL A 475 -9.94 -15.72 19.17
N SER A 476 -9.09 -16.68 19.55
CA SER A 476 -8.27 -16.57 20.75
C SER A 476 -7.27 -15.40 20.63
N GLU A 477 -6.92 -14.76 21.76
CA GLU A 477 -5.91 -13.71 21.79
C GLU A 477 -4.57 -14.17 21.18
N GLU A 478 -4.17 -15.41 21.45
CA GLU A 478 -2.94 -16.00 20.91
C GLU A 478 -2.98 -16.12 19.37
N ASP A 479 -4.11 -16.58 18.80
CA ASP A 479 -4.27 -16.70 17.34
C ASP A 479 -4.39 -15.31 16.69
N ALA A 480 -5.07 -14.38 17.35
CA ALA A 480 -5.18 -13.00 16.89
C ALA A 480 -3.82 -12.30 16.90
N LEU A 481 -3.01 -12.46 17.97
CA LEU A 481 -1.66 -11.91 18.05
C LEU A 481 -0.75 -12.46 16.94
N ARG A 482 -0.80 -13.77 16.70
CA ARG A 482 -0.07 -14.39 15.58
C ARG A 482 -0.50 -13.83 14.21
N ALA A 483 -1.77 -13.52 14.05
CA ALA A 483 -2.27 -12.92 12.82
C ALA A 483 -1.76 -11.48 12.64
N ILE A 484 -1.71 -10.68 13.71
CA ILE A 484 -1.14 -9.32 13.69
C ILE A 484 0.36 -9.37 13.44
N GLU A 485 1.12 -10.23 14.14
CA GLU A 485 2.56 -10.43 13.92
C GLU A 485 2.88 -10.73 12.45
N ARG A 486 2.06 -11.53 11.81
CA ARG A 486 2.27 -11.93 10.41
C ARG A 486 1.90 -10.85 9.41
N ASN A 487 0.82 -10.09 9.65
CA ASN A 487 0.20 -9.22 8.64
C ASN A 487 0.28 -7.71 8.98
N GLY A 488 0.64 -7.34 10.21
CA GLY A 488 0.62 -5.96 10.67
C GLY A 488 1.64 -5.07 9.97
N ARG A 489 1.25 -3.82 9.69
CA ARG A 489 2.06 -2.81 9.00
C ARG A 489 3.29 -2.36 9.81
N ASP A 490 3.21 -2.42 11.15
CA ASP A 490 4.33 -2.04 12.04
C ASP A 490 5.59 -2.87 11.83
N ASN A 491 5.46 -4.09 11.27
CA ASN A 491 6.60 -4.90 10.86
C ASN A 491 7.57 -4.15 9.93
N ALA A 492 7.03 -3.42 8.95
CA ALA A 492 7.81 -2.61 8.02
C ALA A 492 8.21 -1.25 8.62
N ARG A 493 7.52 -0.80 9.68
CA ARG A 493 7.70 0.52 10.32
C ARG A 493 8.68 0.51 11.48
N THR A 494 9.22 -0.68 11.87
CA THR A 494 10.29 -0.77 12.87
C THR A 494 11.52 0.04 12.43
N PRO A 495 12.28 0.65 13.37
CA PRO A 495 13.48 1.41 13.08
C PRO A 495 14.49 0.66 12.21
N PHE A 496 15.12 1.39 11.28
CA PHE A 496 16.18 0.84 10.42
C PHE A 496 17.38 0.37 11.25
N GLN A 497 17.94 -0.78 10.90
CA GLN A 497 19.03 -1.41 11.65
C GLN A 497 20.40 -1.00 11.07
N TRP A 498 20.92 0.17 11.49
CA TRP A 498 22.19 0.72 11.04
C TRP A 498 23.40 -0.06 11.55
N SER A 499 23.38 -0.44 12.84
CA SER A 499 24.52 -1.11 13.48
C SER A 499 24.06 -2.02 14.62
N ALA A 500 25.02 -2.73 15.24
CA ALA A 500 24.79 -3.51 16.45
C ALA A 500 24.80 -2.67 17.75
N ALA A 501 24.88 -1.34 17.66
CA ALA A 501 24.81 -0.42 18.80
C ALA A 501 23.38 -0.36 19.40
N ALA A 502 23.24 0.25 20.57
CA ALA A 502 21.93 0.45 21.19
C ALA A 502 20.92 1.06 20.20
N ASN A 503 19.66 0.65 20.28
CA ASN A 503 18.59 1.05 19.37
C ASN A 503 18.95 0.84 17.88
N ALA A 504 19.74 -0.19 17.57
CA ALA A 504 20.26 -0.47 16.23
C ALA A 504 21.03 0.70 15.58
N GLY A 505 21.51 1.66 16.35
CA GLY A 505 22.12 2.89 15.84
C GLY A 505 21.13 3.86 15.19
N PHE A 506 19.84 3.66 15.36
CA PHE A 506 18.78 4.52 14.80
C PHE A 506 18.65 5.84 15.57
N THR A 507 18.65 5.79 16.91
CA THR A 507 18.45 6.95 17.80
C THR A 507 19.31 6.85 19.06
N ALA A 508 19.68 8.00 19.62
CA ALA A 508 20.25 8.10 20.96
C ALA A 508 19.19 8.12 22.07
N GLY A 509 17.93 8.35 21.73
CA GLY A 509 16.78 8.39 22.63
C GLY A 509 16.00 7.07 22.69
N SER A 510 14.72 7.14 23.05
CA SER A 510 13.79 6.00 23.01
C SER A 510 13.10 5.96 21.65
N PRO A 511 13.24 4.90 20.87
CA PRO A 511 12.59 4.82 19.57
C PRO A 511 11.06 4.75 19.72
N TRP A 512 10.32 5.37 18.80
CA TRP A 512 8.86 5.43 18.81
C TRP A 512 8.17 4.06 18.63
N LEU A 513 8.82 3.13 17.92
CA LEU A 513 8.48 1.70 17.85
C LEU A 513 9.67 0.87 18.31
N GLN A 514 9.39 -0.34 18.78
CA GLN A 514 10.42 -1.28 19.21
C GLN A 514 11.37 -1.63 18.05
N VAL A 515 12.67 -1.65 18.36
CA VAL A 515 13.70 -2.14 17.42
C VAL A 515 13.64 -3.66 17.36
N ASN A 516 13.67 -4.24 16.18
CA ASN A 516 13.70 -5.69 16.02
C ASN A 516 14.95 -6.27 16.72
N PRO A 517 14.82 -7.20 17.70
CA PRO A 517 15.93 -7.70 18.49
C PRO A 517 17.03 -8.40 17.69
N ASN A 518 16.75 -8.76 16.42
CA ASN A 518 17.74 -9.36 15.54
C ASN A 518 18.78 -8.36 14.97
N TYR A 519 18.69 -7.06 15.31
CA TYR A 519 19.62 -6.02 14.85
C TYR A 519 21.08 -6.30 15.14
N THR A 520 21.36 -7.10 16.17
CA THR A 520 22.73 -7.53 16.51
C THR A 520 23.36 -8.44 15.46
N LYS A 521 22.53 -9.03 14.58
CA LYS A 521 22.94 -9.94 13.49
C LYS A 521 22.61 -9.38 12.11
N ILE A 522 21.47 -8.70 11.98
CA ILE A 522 21.01 -8.09 10.72
C ILE A 522 21.15 -6.58 10.88
N ASN A 523 22.24 -6.02 10.39
CA ASN A 523 22.45 -4.57 10.37
C ASN A 523 23.38 -4.17 9.22
N LEU A 524 23.28 -2.91 8.83
CA LEU A 524 24.03 -2.38 7.70
C LEU A 524 25.54 -2.40 7.91
N GLU A 525 26.02 -2.00 9.10
CA GLU A 525 27.44 -1.89 9.39
C GLU A 525 28.18 -3.22 9.15
N GLN A 526 27.64 -4.32 9.67
CA GLN A 526 28.20 -5.66 9.47
C GLN A 526 28.08 -6.11 8.01
N GLN A 527 26.94 -5.86 7.38
CA GLN A 527 26.70 -6.30 6.01
C GLN A 527 27.50 -5.50 4.98
N ALA A 528 27.80 -4.24 5.21
CA ALA A 528 28.66 -3.45 4.34
C ALA A 528 30.12 -3.96 4.34
N ALA A 529 30.56 -4.57 5.43
CA ALA A 529 31.88 -5.17 5.56
C ALA A 529 31.97 -6.61 5.01
N ASP A 530 30.83 -7.26 4.76
CA ASP A 530 30.77 -8.65 4.27
C ASP A 530 30.37 -8.69 2.77
N PRO A 531 31.30 -9.03 1.85
CA PRO A 531 31.01 -9.16 0.41
C PRO A 531 29.94 -10.19 0.07
N SER A 532 29.68 -11.16 0.99
CA SER A 532 28.68 -12.21 0.84
C SER A 532 27.29 -11.82 1.34
N SER A 533 27.13 -10.64 1.94
CA SER A 533 25.89 -10.16 2.54
C SER A 533 24.76 -9.91 1.54
N VAL A 534 23.54 -9.74 2.04
CA VAL A 534 22.36 -9.31 1.26
C VAL A 534 22.59 -7.90 0.71
N PHE A 535 23.13 -6.98 1.50
CA PHE A 535 23.45 -5.61 1.09
C PHE A 535 24.42 -5.56 -0.09
N CYS A 536 25.57 -6.23 0.01
CA CYS A 536 26.54 -6.30 -1.07
C CYS A 536 25.97 -6.97 -2.32
N TYR A 537 25.01 -7.88 -2.15
CA TYR A 537 24.33 -8.50 -3.27
C TYR A 537 23.35 -7.53 -3.97
N TYR A 538 22.61 -6.68 -3.23
CA TYR A 538 21.81 -5.60 -3.84
C TYR A 538 22.66 -4.64 -4.68
N LYS A 539 23.86 -4.28 -4.22
CA LYS A 539 24.80 -3.48 -5.02
C LYS A 539 25.16 -4.19 -6.33
N LYS A 540 25.37 -5.52 -6.31
CA LYS A 540 25.63 -6.32 -7.53
C LYS A 540 24.43 -6.35 -8.47
N LEU A 541 23.19 -6.48 -7.96
CA LEU A 541 21.94 -6.42 -8.75
C LEU A 541 21.81 -5.07 -9.45
N ILE A 542 21.99 -3.98 -8.72
CA ILE A 542 21.92 -2.62 -9.25
C ILE A 542 23.01 -2.38 -10.32
N ALA A 543 24.24 -2.78 -10.02
CA ALA A 543 25.36 -2.64 -10.94
C ALA A 543 25.11 -3.40 -12.26
N LEU A 544 24.56 -4.62 -12.18
CA LEU A 544 24.21 -5.39 -13.39
C LEU A 544 23.11 -4.71 -14.19
N ARG A 545 22.04 -4.23 -13.54
CA ARG A 545 20.93 -3.55 -14.22
C ARG A 545 21.38 -2.27 -14.92
N LYS A 546 22.34 -1.53 -14.34
CA LYS A 546 22.92 -0.29 -14.89
C LYS A 546 24.07 -0.54 -15.86
N ASN A 547 24.55 -1.78 -16.00
CA ASN A 547 25.69 -2.09 -16.87
C ASN A 547 25.36 -1.78 -18.34
N PRO A 548 26.18 -0.97 -19.06
CA PRO A 548 25.92 -0.57 -20.44
C PRO A 548 25.73 -1.75 -21.41
N GLN A 549 26.36 -2.90 -21.16
CA GLN A 549 26.26 -4.10 -21.99
C GLN A 549 24.88 -4.78 -21.85
N TYR A 550 24.24 -4.69 -20.66
CA TYR A 550 23.04 -5.47 -20.32
C TYR A 550 21.80 -4.62 -20.10
N CYS A 551 21.96 -3.32 -19.79
CA CYS A 551 20.86 -2.42 -19.40
C CYS A 551 19.75 -2.35 -20.46
N GLN A 552 20.09 -2.34 -21.76
CA GLN A 552 19.10 -2.30 -22.82
C GLN A 552 18.16 -3.53 -22.76
N THR A 553 18.72 -4.72 -22.52
CA THR A 553 17.94 -5.96 -22.40
C THR A 553 17.18 -6.02 -21.08
N LEU A 554 17.81 -5.66 -19.98
CA LEU A 554 17.20 -5.72 -18.64
C LEU A 554 16.11 -4.68 -18.42
N ILE A 555 16.16 -3.53 -19.10
CA ILE A 555 15.16 -2.47 -18.98
C ILE A 555 14.05 -2.64 -20.01
N TYR A 556 14.41 -2.78 -21.31
CA TYR A 556 13.46 -2.71 -22.42
C TYR A 556 13.18 -4.04 -23.11
N GLY A 557 13.94 -5.10 -22.81
CA GLY A 557 13.75 -6.43 -23.40
C GLY A 557 12.36 -6.99 -23.12
N SER A 558 11.92 -7.94 -23.96
CA SER A 558 10.69 -8.70 -23.69
C SER A 558 10.80 -9.45 -22.37
N PHE A 559 9.66 -9.79 -21.81
CA PHE A 559 9.55 -10.71 -20.67
C PHE A 559 8.88 -12.00 -21.15
N ASP A 560 9.59 -13.11 -21.04
CA ASP A 560 9.10 -14.41 -21.48
C ASP A 560 9.23 -15.41 -20.33
N PRO A 561 8.13 -15.89 -19.74
CA PRO A 561 8.16 -16.94 -18.73
C PRO A 561 8.91 -18.19 -19.20
N TYR A 562 9.61 -18.83 -18.26
CA TYR A 562 10.33 -20.08 -18.53
C TYR A 562 10.14 -21.06 -17.38
N LEU A 563 9.86 -22.33 -17.65
CA LEU A 563 9.58 -23.38 -16.67
C LEU A 563 8.39 -23.08 -15.73
N GLU A 564 7.31 -22.46 -16.26
CA GLU A 564 6.11 -22.12 -15.49
C GLU A 564 5.41 -23.35 -14.86
N ASP A 565 5.59 -24.54 -15.46
CA ASP A 565 5.04 -25.81 -14.98
C ASP A 565 5.83 -26.44 -13.82
N ARG A 566 6.99 -25.89 -13.47
CA ARG A 566 7.88 -26.43 -12.43
C ARG A 566 7.58 -25.78 -11.08
N SER A 567 7.00 -26.55 -10.16
CA SER A 567 6.74 -26.08 -8.80
C SER A 567 8.03 -25.59 -8.12
N ARG A 568 7.94 -24.47 -7.38
CA ARG A 568 9.06 -23.83 -6.69
C ARG A 568 10.24 -23.46 -7.61
N VAL A 569 9.96 -23.16 -8.87
CA VAL A 569 10.92 -22.57 -9.82
C VAL A 569 10.35 -21.24 -10.30
N ILE A 570 11.12 -20.15 -10.14
CA ILE A 570 10.79 -18.84 -10.69
C ILE A 570 11.84 -18.52 -11.75
N SER A 571 11.41 -18.55 -13.01
CA SER A 571 12.35 -18.39 -14.13
C SER A 571 11.71 -17.68 -15.30
N TYR A 572 12.48 -16.77 -15.90
CA TYR A 572 12.04 -15.99 -17.06
C TYR A 572 13.22 -15.50 -17.89
N LEU A 573 12.93 -15.20 -19.14
CA LEU A 573 13.88 -14.66 -20.10
C LEU A 573 13.60 -13.18 -20.36
N ARG A 574 14.69 -12.41 -20.47
CA ARG A 574 14.69 -11.04 -20.99
C ARG A 574 15.40 -11.06 -22.32
N ARG A 575 14.73 -10.59 -23.38
CA ARG A 575 15.29 -10.64 -24.74
C ARG A 575 15.26 -9.28 -25.40
N SER A 576 16.36 -8.96 -26.07
CA SER A 576 16.47 -7.86 -27.02
C SER A 576 17.21 -8.32 -28.27
N SER A 577 17.39 -7.45 -29.28
CA SER A 577 18.09 -7.82 -30.49
C SER A 577 19.50 -8.34 -30.19
N GLY A 578 19.73 -9.65 -30.44
CA GLY A 578 21.02 -10.32 -30.30
C GLY A 578 21.44 -10.69 -28.87
N GLN A 579 20.63 -10.43 -27.84
CA GLN A 579 20.96 -10.76 -26.47
C GLN A 579 19.76 -11.42 -25.74
N THR A 580 20.06 -12.50 -25.03
CA THR A 580 19.11 -13.20 -24.15
C THR A 580 19.72 -13.34 -22.76
N ILE A 581 18.99 -12.90 -21.74
CA ILE A 581 19.35 -13.04 -20.33
C ILE A 581 18.29 -13.92 -19.67
N LEU A 582 18.72 -14.99 -19.00
CA LEU A 582 17.86 -15.89 -18.23
C LEU A 582 18.03 -15.60 -16.74
N VAL A 583 16.95 -15.32 -16.05
CA VAL A 583 16.86 -15.40 -14.59
C VAL A 583 16.31 -16.77 -14.24
N LEU A 584 17.04 -17.55 -13.46
CA LEU A 584 16.68 -18.93 -13.11
C LEU A 584 16.87 -19.17 -11.62
N SER A 585 15.77 -19.34 -10.90
CA SER A 585 15.74 -19.55 -9.45
C SER A 585 15.14 -20.90 -9.09
N ASN A 586 15.90 -21.69 -8.35
CA ASN A 586 15.36 -22.79 -7.57
C ASN A 586 14.80 -22.20 -6.25
N TYR A 587 13.52 -21.89 -6.23
CA TYR A 587 12.86 -21.21 -5.09
C TYR A 587 12.32 -22.22 -4.07
N GLY A 588 13.17 -23.19 -3.68
CA GLY A 588 12.89 -24.24 -2.72
C GLY A 588 14.19 -24.81 -2.14
N LYS A 589 14.09 -25.59 -1.04
CA LYS A 589 15.25 -26.11 -0.29
C LYS A 589 16.00 -27.25 -0.99
N GLU A 590 15.30 -28.02 -1.80
CA GLU A 590 15.87 -29.22 -2.43
C GLU A 590 16.76 -28.84 -3.64
N THR A 591 17.86 -29.58 -3.83
CA THR A 591 18.69 -29.45 -5.04
C THR A 591 17.91 -29.91 -6.27
N ARG A 592 18.02 -29.15 -7.37
CA ARG A 592 17.29 -29.44 -8.62
C ARG A 592 18.23 -29.40 -9.82
N ILE A 593 17.96 -30.28 -10.77
CA ILE A 593 18.54 -30.22 -12.11
C ILE A 593 17.49 -29.61 -13.04
N LEU A 594 17.80 -28.44 -13.58
CA LEU A 594 16.90 -27.67 -14.44
C LEU A 594 17.43 -27.61 -15.87
N PRO A 595 16.57 -27.70 -16.90
CA PRO A 595 16.98 -27.55 -18.28
C PRO A 595 17.36 -26.10 -18.58
N LEU A 596 18.26 -25.92 -19.52
CA LEU A 596 18.65 -24.64 -20.11
C LEU A 596 18.11 -24.55 -21.54
N PRO A 597 17.54 -23.40 -21.95
CA PRO A 597 16.97 -23.24 -23.29
C PRO A 597 18.05 -23.05 -24.37
N ALA A 598 19.29 -22.73 -23.95
CA ALA A 598 20.48 -22.60 -24.79
C ALA A 598 21.73 -22.72 -23.93
N PRO A 599 22.94 -22.97 -24.54
CA PRO A 599 24.20 -22.95 -23.82
C PRO A 599 24.48 -21.60 -23.15
N VAL A 600 25.03 -21.65 -21.95
CA VAL A 600 25.42 -20.48 -21.18
C VAL A 600 26.69 -19.87 -21.72
N LYS A 601 26.67 -18.61 -22.14
CA LYS A 601 27.84 -17.84 -22.54
C LYS A 601 28.58 -17.28 -21.33
N LYS A 602 27.79 -16.77 -20.34
CA LYS A 602 28.34 -16.12 -19.15
C LYS A 602 27.38 -16.20 -17.97
N ILE A 603 27.91 -16.44 -16.79
CA ILE A 603 27.18 -16.24 -15.52
C ILE A 603 27.36 -14.78 -15.13
N LEU A 604 26.26 -14.02 -15.08
CA LEU A 604 26.25 -12.59 -14.76
C LEU A 604 26.14 -12.37 -13.26
N LEU A 605 25.30 -13.18 -12.58
CA LEU A 605 25.16 -13.20 -11.12
C LEU A 605 24.88 -14.63 -10.64
N ASP A 606 25.40 -14.92 -9.45
CA ASP A 606 25.11 -16.09 -8.65
C ASP A 606 24.90 -15.63 -7.20
N ASN A 607 23.79 -16.02 -6.58
CA ASN A 607 23.49 -15.63 -5.19
C ASN A 607 24.17 -16.53 -4.14
N CYS A 608 24.83 -17.61 -4.59
CA CYS A 608 25.64 -18.49 -3.73
C CYS A 608 27.12 -18.23 -3.93
N GLU A 609 27.89 -18.40 -2.87
CA GLU A 609 29.34 -18.48 -2.90
C GLU A 609 29.74 -19.96 -2.80
N GLY A 610 30.42 -20.48 -3.79
CA GLY A 610 30.89 -21.87 -3.79
C GLY A 610 31.11 -22.43 -5.19
N ASN A 611 31.99 -23.45 -5.28
CA ASN A 611 32.41 -24.09 -6.55
C ASN A 611 31.54 -25.31 -6.92
N ASP A 612 30.37 -25.49 -6.26
CA ASP A 612 29.48 -26.64 -6.44
C ASP A 612 28.50 -26.49 -7.61
N LEU A 613 28.60 -25.38 -8.37
CA LEU A 613 27.74 -25.13 -9.52
C LEU A 613 28.17 -26.05 -10.71
N SER A 614 27.23 -26.90 -11.13
CA SER A 614 27.39 -27.74 -12.30
C SER A 614 26.54 -27.21 -13.46
N VAL A 615 27.18 -26.75 -14.52
CA VAL A 615 26.52 -26.26 -15.74
C VAL A 615 27.01 -27.10 -16.93
N THR A 616 26.04 -27.63 -17.67
CA THR A 616 26.27 -28.31 -18.95
C THR A 616 25.71 -27.49 -20.11
N ASN A 617 25.80 -27.95 -21.33
CA ASN A 617 25.20 -27.27 -22.48
C ASN A 617 23.66 -27.24 -22.42
N SER A 618 23.01 -28.11 -21.64
CA SER A 618 21.55 -28.31 -21.63
C SER A 618 20.92 -28.29 -20.23
N THR A 619 21.73 -28.35 -19.18
CA THR A 619 21.19 -28.41 -17.79
C THR A 619 22.11 -27.67 -16.82
N VAL A 620 21.50 -27.25 -15.70
CA VAL A 620 22.20 -26.69 -14.56
C VAL A 620 21.69 -27.33 -13.27
N THR A 621 22.60 -27.63 -12.34
CA THR A 621 22.25 -28.11 -11.00
C THR A 621 22.26 -26.93 -10.02
N LEU A 622 21.11 -26.66 -9.39
CA LEU A 622 20.95 -25.57 -8.41
C LEU A 622 20.64 -26.17 -7.03
N SER A 623 21.45 -25.85 -6.05
CA SER A 623 21.17 -26.09 -4.62
C SER A 623 19.94 -25.30 -4.15
N GLY A 624 19.52 -25.51 -2.90
CA GLY A 624 18.36 -24.82 -2.34
C GLY A 624 18.49 -23.30 -2.42
N TYR A 625 17.46 -22.63 -2.93
CA TYR A 625 17.37 -21.18 -3.14
C TYR A 625 18.47 -20.57 -4.02
N ARG A 626 19.29 -21.38 -4.68
CA ARG A 626 20.26 -20.84 -5.63
C ARG A 626 19.57 -20.22 -6.83
N THR A 627 20.01 -19.03 -7.17
CA THR A 627 19.46 -18.21 -8.26
C THR A 627 20.58 -17.66 -9.12
N LEU A 628 20.47 -17.85 -10.42
CA LEU A 628 21.44 -17.41 -11.41
C LEU A 628 20.83 -16.36 -12.35
N VAL A 629 21.65 -15.42 -12.78
CA VAL A 629 21.40 -14.57 -13.95
C VAL A 629 22.43 -14.93 -15.01
N LEU A 630 21.96 -15.42 -16.15
CA LEU A 630 22.78 -16.02 -17.19
C LEU A 630 22.63 -15.28 -18.51
N GLU A 631 23.72 -15.02 -19.22
CA GLU A 631 23.69 -14.67 -20.63
C GLU A 631 23.76 -15.97 -21.47
N LEU A 632 22.79 -16.11 -22.40
CA LEU A 632 22.62 -17.27 -23.26
C LEU A 632 23.03 -16.94 -24.71
#